data_cf9f6062cd20f0d7e1f3a60bfaba8abf
#
_entry.id   cf9f6062cd20f0d7e1f3a60bfaba8abf
#
_cell.length_a   1.000
_cell.length_b   1.000
_cell.length_c   1.000
_cell.angle_alpha   90.00
_cell.angle_beta   90.00
_cell.angle_gamma   90.00
#
_symmetry.space_group_name_H-M   'P 1'
#
loop_
_entity.id
_entity.type
_entity.pdbx_description
1 polymer ?
#
loop_
_entity_poly.entity_id
_entity_poly.type
_entity_poly.pdbx_seq_one_letter_code
_entity_poly.pdbx_strand_id
1 'polypeptide(L)'
;MEGRSLMKTKKKGNNWTAYYDPDTNRFFAEIMYTSREGREEYDYEITKEIYDRLGSFSDDVENERLIKTAKMSYSFENTMYGTLGPERTVWDEEANEAMKETVKKNS
;
A
#
# COMPACT_ATOMS: atom_id res chain seq x y z
N MET A 1 17.47 21.97 -13.13
CA MET A 1 17.00 21.79 -12.80
C MET A 1 16.62 21.52 -12.22
N GLU A 2 16.35 21.40 -12.07
CA GLU A 2 15.89 21.23 -11.52
C GLU A 2 15.70 20.70 -10.83
N GLY A 3 16.37 20.86 -10.82
CA GLY A 3 16.23 20.07 -9.94
C GLY A 3 15.31 19.93 -9.01
N ARG A 4 14.88 19.62 -8.84
CA ARG A 4 14.13 19.42 -7.90
C ARG A 4 14.41 18.20 -7.31
N SER A 5 14.67 18.14 -6.15
CA SER A 5 14.60 16.98 -5.50
C SER A 5 13.27 16.56 -5.52
N LEU A 6 13.07 15.62 -6.19
CA LEU A 6 11.78 15.14 -6.33
C LEU A 6 11.58 13.97 -5.43
N MET A 7 10.49 13.99 -4.74
CA MET A 7 10.07 12.87 -3.97
C MET A 7 9.79 11.70 -4.92
N LYS A 8 10.25 10.53 -4.56
CA LYS A 8 9.93 9.35 -5.37
C LYS A 8 8.43 9.11 -5.29
N THR A 9 7.83 8.73 -6.42
CA THR A 9 6.41 8.44 -6.48
C THR A 9 6.10 6.98 -6.17
N LYS A 10 7.14 6.16 -6.00
CA LYS A 10 6.96 4.74 -5.68
C LYS A 10 8.13 4.23 -4.86
N LYS A 11 7.83 3.47 -3.83
CA LYS A 11 8.81 2.76 -3.02
C LYS A 11 8.35 1.33 -2.88
N LYS A 12 9.27 0.39 -2.81
CA LYS A 12 8.91 -1.02 -2.78
C LYS A 12 9.82 -1.82 -1.84
N GLY A 13 9.21 -2.75 -1.12
CA GLY A 13 9.93 -3.73 -0.32
C GLY A 13 9.48 -5.15 -0.69
N ASN A 14 9.65 -6.09 0.23
CA ASN A 14 9.35 -7.50 -0.06
C ASN A 14 7.85 -7.76 -0.26
N ASN A 15 7.04 -7.27 0.67
CA ASN A 15 5.61 -7.52 0.63
C ASN A 15 4.80 -6.23 0.61
N TRP A 16 5.44 -5.11 0.37
CA TRP A 16 4.76 -3.82 0.40
C TRP A 16 5.20 -2.95 -0.75
N THR A 17 4.31 -2.05 -1.16
CA THR A 17 4.61 -1.02 -2.14
C THR A 17 3.91 0.25 -1.67
N ALA A 18 4.60 1.38 -1.75
CA ALA A 18 4.02 2.66 -1.38
C ALA A 18 4.01 3.58 -2.59
N TYR A 19 2.98 4.41 -2.66
CA TYR A 19 2.74 5.29 -3.81
C TYR A 19 2.49 6.71 -3.34
N TYR A 20 3.01 7.67 -4.09
CA TYR A 20 2.75 9.08 -3.88
C TYR A 20 2.09 9.66 -5.13
N ASP A 21 1.00 10.39 -4.94
CA ASP A 21 0.32 11.09 -6.03
C ASP A 21 0.64 12.59 -5.91
N PRO A 22 1.50 13.12 -6.79
CA PRO A 22 1.86 14.53 -6.74
C PRO A 22 0.70 15.46 -7.09
N ASP A 23 -0.29 14.97 -7.84
CA ASP A 23 -1.42 15.80 -8.23
C ASP A 23 -2.36 16.08 -7.07
N THR A 24 -2.53 15.13 -6.16
CA THR A 24 -3.43 15.27 -5.02
C THR A 24 -2.68 15.38 -3.70
N ASN A 25 -1.36 15.17 -3.73
CA ASN A 25 -0.51 15.16 -2.54
C ASN A 25 -0.98 14.11 -1.53
N ARG A 26 -1.38 12.95 -2.03
CA ARG A 26 -1.83 11.84 -1.20
C ARG A 26 -0.86 10.67 -1.29
N PHE A 27 -0.81 9.89 -0.23
CA PHE A 27 0.14 8.79 -0.10
C PHE A 27 -0.62 7.52 0.25
N PHE A 28 -0.23 6.42 -0.39
CA PHE A 28 -0.90 5.14 -0.19
C PHE A 28 0.12 4.03 -0.07
N ALA A 29 -0.29 2.91 0.51
CA ALA A 29 0.56 1.74 0.58
C ALA A 29 -0.28 0.48 0.48
N GLU A 30 0.31 -0.54 -0.14
CA GLU A 30 -0.30 -1.83 -0.29
C GLU A 30 0.61 -2.87 0.36
N ILE A 31 0.04 -3.78 1.13
CA ILE A 31 0.76 -4.94 1.63
C ILE A 31 0.12 -6.15 0.96
N MET A 32 0.94 -7.00 0.36
CA MET A 32 0.43 -8.18 -0.34
C MET A 32 1.24 -9.41 0.04
N TYR A 33 0.54 -10.45 0.45
CA TYR A 33 1.16 -11.75 0.70
C TYR A 33 0.60 -12.74 -0.29
N THR A 34 1.49 -13.48 -0.93
CA THR A 34 1.10 -14.49 -1.91
C THR A 34 1.77 -15.80 -1.55
N SER A 35 1.00 -16.88 -1.53
CA SER A 35 1.52 -18.20 -1.26
C SER A 35 0.75 -19.20 -2.11
N ARG A 36 1.11 -20.47 -1.98
CA ARG A 36 0.37 -21.53 -2.68
C ARG A 36 -1.06 -21.63 -2.21
N GLU A 37 -1.28 -21.29 -0.93
CA GLU A 37 -2.59 -21.43 -0.30
C GLU A 37 -3.51 -20.26 -0.55
N GLY A 38 -3.01 -19.19 -1.15
CA GLY A 38 -3.87 -18.05 -1.45
C GLY A 38 -3.14 -16.74 -1.50
N ARG A 39 -3.91 -15.67 -1.48
CA ARG A 39 -3.40 -14.30 -1.55
C ARG A 39 -4.13 -13.42 -0.57
N GLU A 40 -3.38 -12.46 0.01
CA GLU A 40 -3.96 -11.45 0.88
C GLU A 40 -3.44 -10.10 0.41
N GLU A 41 -4.30 -9.11 0.40
CA GLU A 41 -3.94 -7.75 0.03
C GLU A 41 -4.60 -6.79 1.01
N TYR A 42 -3.82 -5.81 1.47
CA TYR A 42 -4.30 -4.80 2.42
C TYR A 42 -3.83 -3.45 1.95
N ASP A 43 -4.77 -2.55 1.65
CA ASP A 43 -4.48 -1.22 1.14
C ASP A 43 -4.76 -0.18 2.21
N TYR A 44 -3.88 0.84 2.28
CA TYR A 44 -3.94 1.87 3.30
C TYR A 44 -3.72 3.24 2.68
N GLU A 45 -4.35 4.26 3.26
CA GLU A 45 -3.93 5.62 2.97
C GLU A 45 -2.99 6.01 4.11
N ILE A 46 -1.74 6.38 3.76
CA ILE A 46 -0.70 6.68 4.74
C ILE A 46 -0.40 8.18 4.76
N THR A 47 0.36 8.61 5.75
CA THR A 47 0.77 10.00 5.84
C THR A 47 2.09 10.22 5.13
N LYS A 48 2.43 11.49 4.88
CA LYS A 48 3.73 11.85 4.34
C LYS A 48 4.85 11.35 5.25
N GLU A 49 4.65 11.47 6.57
CA GLU A 49 5.65 11.02 7.53
C GLU A 49 5.92 9.53 7.42
N ILE A 50 4.88 8.74 7.28
CA ILE A 50 5.04 7.29 7.08
C ILE A 50 5.78 7.05 5.76
N TYR A 51 5.34 7.70 4.69
CA TYR A 51 5.96 7.52 3.38
C TYR A 51 7.46 7.83 3.41
N ASP A 52 7.82 8.95 4.04
CA ASP A 52 9.22 9.37 4.09
C ASP A 52 10.09 8.38 4.87
N ARG A 53 9.52 7.71 5.88
CA ARG A 53 10.27 6.75 6.69
C ARG A 53 10.37 5.37 6.05
N LEU A 54 9.47 5.05 5.11
CA LEU A 54 9.50 3.75 4.47
C LEU A 54 10.80 3.56 3.68
N GLY A 55 11.40 2.39 3.86
CA GLY A 55 12.66 2.06 3.21
C GLY A 55 13.89 2.41 4.03
N SER A 56 13.72 3.07 5.18
CA SER A 56 14.86 3.46 6.02
C SER A 56 15.22 2.40 7.06
N PHE A 57 14.41 1.38 7.24
CA PHE A 57 14.64 0.35 8.25
C PHE A 57 15.52 -0.77 7.69
N SER A 58 16.38 -1.30 8.55
CA SER A 58 17.22 -2.43 8.16
C SER A 58 16.42 -3.73 8.06
N ASP A 59 15.32 -3.83 8.83
CA ASP A 59 14.43 -4.99 8.78
C ASP A 59 13.17 -4.59 8.03
N ASP A 60 12.91 -5.24 6.91
CA ASP A 60 11.78 -4.87 6.06
C ASP A 60 10.41 -5.10 6.74
N VAL A 61 10.35 -5.96 7.73
CA VAL A 61 9.11 -6.17 8.50
C VAL A 61 8.69 -4.88 9.22
N GLU A 62 9.66 -4.04 9.59
CA GLU A 62 9.36 -2.77 10.26
C GLU A 62 8.63 -1.81 9.32
N ASN A 63 8.91 -1.89 8.01
CA ASN A 63 8.18 -1.09 7.03
C ASN A 63 6.71 -1.50 7.00
N GLU A 64 6.44 -2.81 7.01
CA GLU A 64 5.06 -3.31 7.05
C GLU A 64 4.34 -2.87 8.31
N ARG A 65 5.03 -2.93 9.46
CA ARG A 65 4.43 -2.50 10.73
C ARG A 65 4.05 -1.03 10.70
N LEU A 66 4.92 -0.21 10.11
CA LEU A 66 4.65 1.22 10.00
C LEU A 66 3.42 1.48 9.14
N ILE A 67 3.30 0.79 8.01
CA ILE A 67 2.13 0.91 7.15
C ILE A 67 0.86 0.53 7.90
N LYS A 68 0.93 -0.53 8.71
CA LYS A 68 -0.24 -1.03 9.44
C LYS A 68 -0.73 -0.10 10.54
N THR A 69 0.02 0.95 10.87
CA THR A 69 -0.47 1.97 11.81
C THR A 69 -1.48 2.91 11.14
N ALA A 70 -1.57 2.89 9.82
CA ALA A 70 -2.47 3.76 9.09
C ALA A 70 -3.85 3.13 8.97
N LYS A 71 -4.78 3.90 8.42
CA LYS A 71 -6.16 3.45 8.25
C LYS A 71 -6.28 2.62 6.99
N MET A 72 -6.81 1.41 7.13
CA MET A 72 -7.03 0.52 5.99
C MET A 72 -8.19 1.03 5.14
N SER A 73 -8.03 0.98 3.82
CA SER A 73 -9.08 1.37 2.89
C SER A 73 -9.70 0.18 2.17
N TYR A 74 -8.96 -0.91 2.06
CA TYR A 74 -9.42 -2.08 1.32
C TYR A 74 -8.66 -3.31 1.77
N SER A 75 -9.35 -4.46 1.79
CA SER A 75 -8.67 -5.72 2.04
C SER A 75 -9.26 -6.81 1.15
N PHE A 76 -8.42 -7.78 0.83
CA PHE A 76 -8.81 -8.96 0.08
C PHE A 76 -8.11 -10.17 0.71
N GLU A 77 -8.86 -11.20 1.01
CA GLU A 77 -8.30 -12.44 1.53
C GLU A 77 -8.89 -13.61 0.77
N ASN A 78 -8.02 -14.48 0.30
CA ASN A 78 -8.44 -15.68 -0.43
C ASN A 78 -7.51 -16.82 -0.04
N THR A 79 -7.97 -17.74 0.77
CA THR A 79 -7.18 -18.89 1.18
C THR A 79 -7.80 -20.15 0.60
N MET A 80 -6.96 -21.07 0.16
CA MET A 80 -7.43 -22.33 -0.41
C MET A 80 -8.17 -23.21 0.59
N TYR A 81 -7.91 -23.00 1.86
CA TYR A 81 -8.55 -23.78 2.91
C TYR A 81 -9.83 -23.14 3.40
N GLY A 82 -10.16 -21.96 2.89
CA GLY A 82 -11.39 -21.29 3.25
C GLY A 82 -12.56 -21.94 2.52
N THR A 83 -13.59 -22.32 3.28
CA THR A 83 -14.79 -22.90 2.69
C THR A 83 -15.73 -21.83 2.13
N LEU A 84 -15.46 -20.56 2.45
CA LEU A 84 -16.35 -19.46 2.09
C LEU A 84 -15.90 -18.69 0.86
N GLY A 85 -14.75 -19.07 0.28
CA GLY A 85 -14.23 -18.40 -0.89
C GLY A 85 -13.54 -17.07 -0.55
N PRO A 86 -13.20 -16.28 -1.57
CA PRO A 86 -12.48 -15.03 -1.34
C PRO A 86 -13.34 -13.98 -0.65
N GLU A 87 -12.73 -13.25 0.25
CA GLU A 87 -13.40 -12.18 0.98
C GLU A 87 -12.80 -10.85 0.56
N ARG A 88 -13.66 -9.90 0.23
CA ARG A 88 -13.28 -8.55 -0.14
C ARG A 88 -14.02 -7.56 0.73
N THR A 89 -13.30 -6.57 1.24
CA THR A 89 -13.92 -5.54 2.07
C THR A 89 -13.38 -4.17 1.64
N VAL A 90 -14.28 -3.24 1.40
CA VAL A 90 -13.91 -1.85 1.16
C VAL A 90 -14.23 -1.09 2.45
N TRP A 91 -13.17 -0.65 3.14
CA TRP A 91 -13.31 0.05 4.41
C TRP A 91 -13.50 1.55 4.23
N ASP A 92 -12.95 2.10 3.14
CA ASP A 92 -13.05 3.52 2.82
C ASP A 92 -13.10 3.64 1.31
N GLU A 93 -14.30 3.89 0.78
CA GLU A 93 -14.55 3.91 -0.67
C GLU A 93 -13.73 4.99 -1.37
N GLU A 94 -13.72 6.19 -0.80
CA GLU A 94 -13.06 7.33 -1.41
C GLU A 94 -11.55 7.13 -1.46
N ALA A 95 -10.96 6.67 -0.36
CA ALA A 95 -9.52 6.40 -0.30
C ALA A 95 -9.14 5.26 -1.25
N ASN A 96 -9.98 4.24 -1.34
CA ASN A 96 -9.72 3.11 -2.22
C ASN A 96 -9.71 3.54 -3.69
N GLU A 97 -10.65 4.38 -4.10
CA GLU A 97 -10.70 4.88 -5.47
C GLU A 97 -9.50 5.79 -5.75
N ALA A 98 -9.15 6.65 -4.79
CA ALA A 98 -8.00 7.52 -4.94
C ALA A 98 -6.71 6.72 -5.10
N MET A 99 -6.56 5.65 -4.34
CA MET A 99 -5.39 4.78 -4.47
C MET A 99 -5.33 4.11 -5.84
N LYS A 100 -6.47 3.64 -6.35
CA LYS A 100 -6.50 3.01 -7.67
C LYS A 100 -6.01 3.97 -8.75
N GLU A 101 -6.44 5.24 -8.67
CA GLU A 101 -5.99 6.24 -9.63
C GLU A 101 -4.50 6.52 -9.50
N THR A 102 -4.01 6.57 -8.26
CA THR A 102 -2.59 6.79 -8.00
C THR A 102 -1.74 5.66 -8.54
N VAL A 103 -2.18 4.42 -8.35
CA VAL A 103 -1.47 3.24 -8.87
C VAL A 103 -1.41 3.30 -10.39
N LYS A 104 -2.49 3.70 -11.05
CA LYS A 104 -2.50 3.84 -12.51
C LYS A 104 -1.46 4.85 -12.97
N LYS A 105 -1.35 5.98 -12.30
CA LYS A 105 -0.38 7.02 -12.66
C LYS A 105 1.05 6.54 -12.51
N ASN A 106 1.29 5.54 -11.67
CA ASN A 106 2.62 5.02 -11.40
C ASN A 106 2.94 3.75 -12.20
N SER A 107 2.07 3.37 -13.10
CA SER A 107 2.28 2.17 -13.91
C SER A 107 3.09 2.42 -15.15
#